data_5c1a69a04e5a99a7bfcc7380a798d203
#
_entry.id   5c1a69a04e5a99a7bfcc7380a798d203
#
_cell.length_a   1.000
_cell.length_b   1.000
_cell.length_c   1.000
_cell.angle_alpha   90.00
_cell.angle_beta   90.00
_cell.angle_gamma   90.00
#
_symmetry.space_group_name_H-M   'P 1'
#
loop_
_entity.id
_entity.type
_entity.pdbx_description
1 polymer ?
#
loop_
_entity_poly.entity_id
_entity_poly.type
_entity_poly.pdbx_seq_one_letter_code
_entity_poly.pdbx_strand_id
1 'polypeptide(L)'
;NCNTLETLTYDLNECQIYDGGNSDDTLKELGAMSTDRLTFRVTLPITKVEAEVRLMYGYDEMEIVKSQKNKVRNKDLNSAITDNLKRVVVALNGIEDRNQIETFLEKMPASDARFLRKAVAQLTPTTMLLDFDCSSCSHNDELEVPITATFFWPDL
;
A
#
# COMPACT_ATOMS: atom_id res chain seq x y z
N ASN A 1 17.36 -23.45 -1.22
CA ASN A 1 17.36 -22.36 -2.14
C ASN A 1 18.71 -22.31 -2.82
N CYS A 2 18.72 -22.40 -4.14
CA CYS A 2 19.91 -22.67 -4.94
C CYS A 2 20.69 -21.42 -5.40
N ASN A 3 20.25 -20.20 -5.03
CA ASN A 3 20.83 -18.91 -5.47
C ASN A 3 20.94 -18.75 -7.00
N THR A 4 20.14 -19.46 -7.77
CA THR A 4 20.11 -19.34 -9.23
C THR A 4 19.22 -18.16 -9.62
N LEU A 5 19.73 -17.27 -10.46
CA LEU A 5 18.95 -16.21 -11.09
C LEU A 5 18.22 -16.80 -12.30
N GLU A 6 16.91 -16.63 -12.35
CA GLU A 6 16.08 -17.10 -13.43
C GLU A 6 15.20 -15.96 -13.95
N THR A 7 14.98 -15.91 -15.26
CA THR A 7 14.07 -14.96 -15.89
C THR A 7 12.76 -15.67 -16.14
N LEU A 8 11.70 -15.18 -15.52
CA LEU A 8 10.35 -15.71 -15.71
C LEU A 8 9.64 -14.93 -16.81
N THR A 9 8.97 -15.67 -17.68
CA THR A 9 8.00 -15.14 -18.64
C THR A 9 6.66 -15.80 -18.33
N TYR A 10 5.63 -15.03 -18.10
CA TYR A 10 4.32 -15.51 -17.72
C TYR A 10 3.22 -14.72 -18.44
N ASP A 11 2.05 -15.35 -18.59
CA ASP A 11 0.86 -14.69 -19.10
C ASP A 11 0.05 -14.13 -17.93
N LEU A 12 -0.26 -12.85 -17.96
CA LEU A 12 -1.07 -12.19 -16.93
C LEU A 12 -2.48 -12.79 -16.81
N ASN A 13 -2.98 -13.43 -17.85
CA ASN A 13 -4.28 -14.11 -17.81
C ASN A 13 -4.26 -15.41 -17.00
N GLU A 14 -3.09 -15.98 -16.76
CA GLU A 14 -2.89 -17.20 -15.96
C GLU A 14 -2.68 -16.88 -14.47
N CYS A 15 -2.39 -15.62 -14.14
CA CYS A 15 -2.20 -15.21 -12.75
C CYS A 15 -3.52 -15.27 -11.96
N GLN A 16 -3.43 -15.77 -10.74
CA GLN A 16 -4.55 -15.70 -9.82
C GLN A 16 -4.69 -14.28 -9.28
N ILE A 17 -5.88 -13.70 -9.42
CA ILE A 17 -6.19 -12.38 -8.91
C ILE A 17 -6.80 -12.54 -7.52
N TYR A 18 -6.12 -12.03 -6.49
CA TYR A 18 -6.64 -12.00 -5.14
C TYR A 18 -7.16 -10.59 -4.81
N ASP A 19 -8.47 -10.47 -4.66
CA ASP A 19 -9.15 -9.22 -4.25
C ASP A 19 -9.44 -9.24 -2.73
N GLY A 20 -8.37 -9.25 -1.93
CA GLY A 20 -8.49 -9.32 -0.47
C GLY A 20 -8.90 -8.02 0.19
N GLY A 21 -8.66 -6.88 -0.48
CA GLY A 21 -8.90 -5.55 0.08
C GLY A 21 -10.38 -5.19 0.29
N ASN A 22 -11.27 -5.77 -0.51
CA ASN A 22 -12.71 -5.56 -0.43
C ASN A 22 -13.47 -6.72 0.21
N SER A 23 -12.77 -7.73 0.74
CA SER A 23 -13.45 -8.83 1.42
C SER A 23 -14.11 -8.33 2.70
N ASP A 24 -15.35 -8.76 2.95
CA ASP A 24 -16.08 -8.46 4.19
C ASP A 24 -15.30 -8.87 5.46
N ASP A 25 -14.46 -9.89 5.35
CA ASP A 25 -13.66 -10.38 6.46
C ASP A 25 -12.49 -9.42 6.77
N THR A 26 -11.81 -8.90 5.76
CA THR A 26 -10.74 -7.88 5.94
C THR A 26 -11.31 -6.59 6.53
N LEU A 27 -12.46 -6.13 6.04
CA LEU A 27 -13.13 -4.94 6.57
C LEU A 27 -13.54 -5.13 8.04
N LYS A 28 -14.07 -6.30 8.39
CA LYS A 28 -14.42 -6.63 9.78
C LYS A 28 -13.21 -6.71 10.70
N GLU A 29 -12.13 -7.37 10.25
CA GLU A 29 -10.89 -7.47 11.04
C GLU A 29 -10.30 -6.10 11.37
N LEU A 30 -10.33 -5.18 10.42
CA LEU A 30 -9.84 -3.82 10.58
C LEU A 30 -10.82 -2.89 11.29
N GLY A 31 -12.09 -3.31 11.46
CA GLY A 31 -13.17 -2.42 11.85
C GLY A 31 -13.36 -1.28 10.84
N ALA A 32 -13.07 -1.55 9.57
CA ALA A 32 -13.16 -0.59 8.50
C ALA A 32 -14.55 -0.58 7.86
N MET A 33 -15.00 0.58 7.44
CA MET A 33 -16.24 0.76 6.69
C MET A 33 -15.93 1.37 5.32
N SER A 34 -16.39 0.71 4.26
CA SER A 34 -16.34 1.28 2.91
C SER A 34 -17.31 2.44 2.79
N THR A 35 -16.95 3.46 2.03
CA THR A 35 -17.79 4.63 1.72
C THR A 35 -18.16 4.64 0.25
N ASP A 36 -19.18 5.44 -0.10
CA ASP A 36 -19.64 5.62 -1.50
C ASP A 36 -18.58 6.29 -2.40
N ARG A 37 -17.52 6.86 -1.81
CA ARG A 37 -16.44 7.57 -2.53
C ARG A 37 -15.24 6.69 -2.84
N LEU A 38 -15.33 5.37 -2.71
CA LEU A 38 -14.21 4.43 -2.81
C LEU A 38 -13.10 4.72 -1.79
N THR A 39 -13.51 5.17 -0.61
CA THR A 39 -12.65 5.36 0.55
C THR A 39 -13.08 4.42 1.67
N PHE A 40 -12.23 4.30 2.68
CA PHE A 40 -12.48 3.45 3.83
C PHE A 40 -12.29 4.26 5.11
N ARG A 41 -13.19 4.10 6.07
CA ARG A 41 -13.07 4.70 7.40
C ARG A 41 -12.55 3.69 8.40
N VAL A 42 -11.52 4.06 9.12
CA VAL A 42 -10.91 3.26 10.19
C VAL A 42 -10.76 4.08 11.45
N THR A 43 -11.02 3.48 12.61
CA THR A 43 -10.84 4.15 13.91
C THR A 43 -9.46 3.83 14.46
N LEU A 44 -8.65 4.86 14.71
CA LEU A 44 -7.31 4.71 15.27
C LEU A 44 -7.35 4.18 16.70
N PRO A 45 -6.49 3.21 17.07
CA PRO A 45 -6.61 2.51 18.36
C PRO A 45 -6.33 3.37 19.59
N ILE A 46 -5.41 4.33 19.51
CA ILE A 46 -5.00 5.17 20.65
C ILE A 46 -5.78 6.47 20.69
N THR A 47 -5.72 7.26 19.62
CA THR A 47 -6.35 8.59 19.58
C THR A 47 -7.86 8.52 19.39
N LYS A 48 -8.40 7.36 18.98
CA LYS A 48 -9.83 7.17 18.65
C LYS A 48 -10.34 8.09 17.52
N VAL A 49 -9.44 8.69 16.78
CA VAL A 49 -9.77 9.50 15.61
C VAL A 49 -10.23 8.58 14.48
N GLU A 50 -11.33 8.94 13.84
CA GLU A 50 -11.77 8.29 12.61
C GLU A 50 -10.97 8.85 11.44
N ALA A 51 -10.17 8.01 10.82
CA ALA A 51 -9.39 8.37 9.63
C ALA A 51 -10.09 7.80 8.39
N GLU A 52 -10.38 8.66 7.42
CA GLU A 52 -10.84 8.25 6.11
C GLU A 52 -9.65 8.14 5.16
N VAL A 53 -9.46 6.96 4.58
CA VAL A 53 -8.33 6.64 3.70
C VAL A 53 -8.84 6.24 2.33
N ARG A 54 -8.10 6.64 1.29
CA ARG A 54 -8.31 6.19 -0.07
C ARG A 54 -7.23 5.19 -0.48
N LEU A 55 -7.51 4.41 -1.50
CA LEU A 55 -6.48 3.60 -2.13
C LEU A 55 -5.47 4.48 -2.88
N MET A 56 -4.24 3.99 -3.00
CA MET A 56 -3.25 4.63 -3.86
C MET A 56 -3.59 4.40 -5.33
N TYR A 57 -3.42 5.45 -6.13
CA TYR A 57 -3.49 5.37 -7.58
C TYR A 57 -2.07 5.31 -8.17
N GLY A 58 -1.93 4.82 -9.39
CA GLY A 58 -0.63 4.77 -10.09
C GLY A 58 0.07 6.14 -10.16
N TYR A 59 -0.67 7.25 -10.20
CA TYR A 59 -0.10 8.60 -10.11
C TYR A 59 0.62 8.84 -8.78
N ASP A 60 0.05 8.40 -7.66
CA ASP A 60 0.68 8.54 -6.33
C ASP A 60 1.99 7.75 -6.25
N GLU A 61 2.02 6.54 -6.82
CA GLU A 61 3.22 5.71 -6.89
C GLU A 61 4.32 6.38 -7.73
N MET A 62 3.97 6.93 -8.89
CA MET A 62 4.91 7.68 -9.72
C MET A 62 5.54 8.87 -8.98
N GLU A 63 4.73 9.60 -8.20
CA GLU A 63 5.24 10.71 -7.39
C GLU A 63 6.12 10.23 -6.23
N ILE A 64 5.79 9.09 -5.61
CA ILE A 64 6.62 8.47 -4.57
C ILE A 64 7.99 8.12 -5.16
N VAL A 65 8.04 7.44 -6.30
CA VAL A 65 9.29 7.09 -6.98
C VAL A 65 10.13 8.33 -7.29
N LYS A 66 9.51 9.39 -7.83
CA LYS A 66 10.20 10.66 -8.11
C LYS A 66 10.74 11.32 -6.83
N SER A 67 9.94 11.34 -5.76
CA SER A 67 10.34 11.94 -4.49
C SER A 67 11.45 11.16 -3.80
N GLN A 68 11.43 9.83 -3.88
CA GLN A 68 12.49 8.97 -3.33
C GLN A 68 13.82 9.18 -4.03
N LYS A 69 13.85 9.29 -5.37
CA LYS A 69 15.07 9.62 -6.12
C LYS A 69 15.70 10.93 -5.63
N ASN A 70 14.88 11.92 -5.28
CA ASN A 70 15.34 13.21 -4.75
C ASN A 70 15.79 13.13 -3.27
N LYS A 71 15.10 12.31 -2.44
CA LYS A 71 15.40 12.15 -1.00
C LYS A 71 16.63 11.30 -0.73
N VAL A 72 16.94 10.30 -1.56
CA VAL A 72 18.20 9.55 -1.50
C VAL A 72 19.40 10.48 -1.63
N ARG A 73 19.29 11.58 -2.40
CA ARG A 73 20.31 12.64 -2.46
C ARG A 73 20.43 13.43 -1.14
N ASN A 74 19.34 13.55 -0.35
CA ASN A 74 19.25 14.43 0.83
C ASN A 74 19.25 13.69 2.17
N LYS A 75 19.42 12.37 2.24
CA LYS A 75 19.47 11.52 3.46
C LYS A 75 18.24 11.58 4.39
N ASP A 76 17.09 12.05 3.94
CA ASP A 76 15.86 12.15 4.74
C ASP A 76 14.93 10.91 4.55
N LEU A 77 15.39 9.74 5.02
CA LEU A 77 14.65 8.48 4.93
C LEU A 77 13.42 8.41 5.86
N ASN A 78 13.43 9.16 6.96
CA ASN A 78 12.36 9.09 7.96
C ASN A 78 11.04 9.78 7.53
N SER A 79 11.08 10.68 6.57
CA SER A 79 9.88 11.37 6.09
C SER A 79 9.06 10.54 5.08
N ALA A 80 9.66 9.56 4.43
CA ALA A 80 9.02 8.80 3.34
C ALA A 80 7.73 8.07 3.77
N ILE A 81 7.74 7.51 4.99
CA ILE A 81 6.60 6.76 5.54
C ILE A 81 5.42 7.71 5.84
N THR A 82 5.71 8.86 6.45
CA THR A 82 4.69 9.87 6.77
C THR A 82 4.13 10.50 5.49
N ASP A 83 4.96 10.71 4.47
CA ASP A 83 4.54 11.26 3.19
C ASP A 83 3.56 10.34 2.45
N ASN A 84 3.75 9.02 2.55
CA ASN A 84 2.79 8.06 1.98
C ASN A 84 1.43 8.15 2.68
N LEU A 85 1.41 8.25 4.02
CA LEU A 85 0.17 8.44 4.76
C LEU A 85 -0.51 9.78 4.43
N LYS A 86 0.28 10.84 4.26
CA LYS A 86 -0.24 12.15 3.83
C LYS A 86 -0.99 12.08 2.49
N ARG A 87 -0.64 11.16 1.60
CA ARG A 87 -1.30 10.99 0.29
C ARG A 87 -2.61 10.24 0.36
N VAL A 88 -2.70 9.23 1.23
CA VAL A 88 -3.86 8.33 1.30
C VAL A 88 -4.91 8.77 2.30
N VAL A 89 -4.56 9.52 3.35
CA VAL A 89 -5.53 10.06 4.31
C VAL A 89 -6.22 11.29 3.71
N VAL A 90 -7.54 11.22 3.58
CA VAL A 90 -8.37 12.27 2.95
C VAL A 90 -9.20 13.05 3.95
N ALA A 91 -9.57 12.46 5.10
CA ALA A 91 -10.27 13.16 6.16
C ALA A 91 -9.93 12.59 7.54
N LEU A 92 -10.08 13.42 8.59
CA LEU A 92 -10.00 13.03 10.00
C LEU A 92 -11.26 13.54 10.73
N ASN A 93 -12.04 12.62 11.30
CA ASN A 93 -13.33 12.93 11.90
C ASN A 93 -14.25 13.77 10.96
N GLY A 94 -14.19 13.48 9.67
CA GLY A 94 -14.93 14.21 8.64
C GLY A 94 -14.33 15.57 8.22
N ILE A 95 -13.18 15.97 8.77
CA ILE A 95 -12.48 17.21 8.40
C ILE A 95 -11.49 16.91 7.28
N GLU A 96 -11.67 17.54 6.12
CA GLU A 96 -10.85 17.36 4.92
C GLU A 96 -9.72 18.42 4.81
N ASP A 97 -9.51 19.27 5.83
CA ASP A 97 -8.46 20.29 5.82
C ASP A 97 -7.07 19.68 5.79
N ARG A 98 -6.36 19.93 4.70
CA ARG A 98 -5.06 19.35 4.42
C ARG A 98 -4.00 19.67 5.48
N ASN A 99 -3.99 20.90 5.98
CA ASN A 99 -3.01 21.33 6.97
C ASN A 99 -3.23 20.64 8.32
N GLN A 100 -4.51 20.45 8.69
CA GLN A 100 -4.86 19.74 9.92
C GLN A 100 -4.49 18.25 9.82
N ILE A 101 -4.77 17.63 8.68
CA ILE A 101 -4.40 16.23 8.42
C ILE A 101 -2.88 16.06 8.53
N GLU A 102 -2.10 16.88 7.85
CA GLU A 102 -0.63 16.79 7.87
C GLU A 102 -0.06 17.00 9.27
N THR A 103 -0.57 18.00 10.01
CA THR A 103 -0.16 18.28 11.38
C THR A 103 -0.46 17.09 12.30
N PHE A 104 -1.61 16.46 12.14
CA PHE A 104 -1.98 15.28 12.93
C PHE A 104 -1.07 14.10 12.60
N LEU A 105 -0.85 13.81 11.31
CA LEU A 105 -0.01 12.68 10.85
C LEU A 105 1.44 12.78 11.33
N GLU A 106 1.96 14.01 11.45
CA GLU A 106 3.32 14.26 11.97
C GLU A 106 3.45 14.03 13.48
N LYS A 107 2.35 14.21 14.22
CA LYS A 107 2.34 14.16 15.68
C LYS A 107 1.63 12.93 16.26
N MET A 108 1.04 12.08 15.40
CA MET A 108 0.28 10.94 15.89
C MET A 108 1.16 9.91 16.60
N PRO A 109 0.58 9.16 17.57
CA PRO A 109 1.28 8.06 18.23
C PRO A 109 1.79 6.99 17.24
N ALA A 110 2.96 6.43 17.52
CA ALA A 110 3.57 5.39 16.68
C ALA A 110 2.67 4.15 16.50
N SER A 111 1.82 3.84 17.48
CA SER A 111 0.86 2.73 17.40
C SER A 111 -0.24 3.02 16.39
N ASP A 112 -0.77 4.25 16.36
CA ASP A 112 -1.77 4.68 15.38
C ASP A 112 -1.17 4.71 13.97
N ALA A 113 0.05 5.22 13.83
CA ALA A 113 0.77 5.22 12.56
C ALA A 113 1.02 3.80 12.02
N ARG A 114 1.31 2.85 12.91
CA ARG A 114 1.51 1.43 12.55
C ARG A 114 0.20 0.77 12.13
N PHE A 115 -0.87 1.02 12.89
CA PHE A 115 -2.20 0.52 12.56
C PHE A 115 -2.68 1.07 11.21
N LEU A 116 -2.55 2.37 10.99
CA LEU A 116 -2.98 3.01 9.75
C LEU A 116 -2.25 2.46 8.52
N ARG A 117 -0.93 2.23 8.63
CA ARG A 117 -0.15 1.58 7.56
C ARG A 117 -0.60 0.16 7.29
N LYS A 118 -0.85 -0.64 8.35
CA LYS A 118 -1.38 -2.00 8.21
C LYS A 118 -2.73 -1.96 7.50
N ALA A 119 -3.62 -1.07 7.93
CA ALA A 119 -4.95 -0.92 7.34
C ALA A 119 -4.86 -0.57 5.85
N VAL A 120 -4.06 0.43 5.47
CA VAL A 120 -3.87 0.82 4.06
C VAL A 120 -3.32 -0.35 3.23
N ALA A 121 -2.33 -1.10 3.75
CA ALA A 121 -1.77 -2.25 3.04
C ALA A 121 -2.79 -3.39 2.85
N GLN A 122 -3.62 -3.67 3.84
CA GLN A 122 -4.65 -4.71 3.76
C GLN A 122 -5.85 -4.31 2.89
N LEU A 123 -6.13 -3.02 2.78
CA LEU A 123 -7.19 -2.48 1.92
C LEU A 123 -6.75 -2.31 0.46
N THR A 124 -5.48 -2.59 0.14
CA THR A 124 -5.00 -2.58 -1.25
C THR A 124 -5.69 -3.69 -2.04
N PRO A 125 -6.37 -3.37 -3.16
CA PRO A 125 -7.44 -4.22 -3.67
C PRO A 125 -6.97 -5.46 -4.43
N THR A 126 -5.78 -5.48 -5.01
CA THR A 126 -5.47 -6.54 -5.98
C THR A 126 -4.02 -6.98 -5.87
N THR A 127 -3.84 -8.24 -5.51
CA THR A 127 -2.56 -8.93 -5.62
C THR A 127 -2.70 -9.96 -6.74
N MET A 128 -1.79 -9.98 -7.68
CA MET A 128 -1.66 -11.07 -8.66
C MET A 128 -0.60 -12.05 -8.17
N LEU A 129 -0.98 -13.29 -8.07
CA LEU A 129 -0.12 -14.39 -7.64
C LEU A 129 0.22 -15.29 -8.82
N LEU A 130 1.45 -15.74 -8.87
CA LEU A 130 1.98 -16.65 -9.87
C LEU A 130 2.66 -17.84 -9.18
N ASP A 131 2.28 -19.05 -9.58
CA ASP A 131 2.97 -20.25 -9.15
C ASP A 131 4.35 -20.32 -9.81
N PHE A 132 5.37 -20.47 -8.99
CA PHE A 132 6.77 -20.53 -9.41
C PHE A 132 7.39 -21.89 -9.13
N ASP A 133 7.91 -22.52 -10.16
CA ASP A 133 8.68 -23.75 -10.11
C ASP A 133 10.13 -23.48 -10.53
N CYS A 134 11.07 -23.60 -9.62
CA CYS A 134 12.47 -23.42 -9.93
C CYS A 134 13.00 -24.58 -10.80
N SER A 135 13.49 -24.29 -12.00
CA SER A 135 14.03 -25.28 -12.93
C SER A 135 15.30 -25.96 -12.41
N SER A 136 16.03 -25.32 -11.49
CA SER A 136 17.33 -25.81 -10.99
C SER A 136 17.24 -26.68 -9.74
N CYS A 137 16.25 -26.48 -8.86
CA CYS A 137 16.15 -27.20 -7.59
C CYS A 137 14.75 -27.70 -7.27
N SER A 138 13.81 -27.56 -8.20
CA SER A 138 12.40 -27.97 -8.05
C SER A 138 11.72 -27.38 -6.80
N HIS A 139 12.17 -26.21 -6.36
CA HIS A 139 11.51 -25.45 -5.29
C HIS A 139 10.28 -24.78 -5.87
N ASN A 140 9.16 -25.01 -5.24
CA ASN A 140 7.88 -24.37 -5.58
C ASN A 140 7.59 -23.28 -4.60
N ASP A 141 7.12 -22.14 -5.09
CA ASP A 141 6.69 -21.00 -4.27
C ASP A 141 5.62 -20.22 -5.01
N GLU A 142 4.89 -19.40 -4.28
CA GLU A 142 3.92 -18.48 -4.85
C GLU A 142 4.54 -17.08 -4.85
N LEU A 143 4.69 -16.49 -6.03
CA LEU A 143 5.28 -15.17 -6.19
C LEU A 143 4.22 -14.12 -6.43
N GLU A 144 4.30 -13.03 -5.68
CA GLU A 144 3.49 -11.85 -5.94
C GLU A 144 4.06 -11.08 -7.15
N VAL A 145 3.22 -10.86 -8.16
CA VAL A 145 3.55 -10.03 -9.31
C VAL A 145 3.39 -8.55 -8.90
N PRO A 146 4.48 -7.78 -8.85
CA PRO A 146 4.42 -6.38 -8.42
C PRO A 146 3.78 -5.51 -9.50
N ILE A 147 2.47 -5.28 -9.39
CA ILE A 147 1.74 -4.36 -10.28
C ILE A 147 1.97 -2.93 -9.81
N THR A 148 3.16 -2.41 -10.07
CA THR A 148 3.58 -1.06 -9.69
C THR A 148 3.66 -0.14 -10.90
N ALA A 149 3.82 1.17 -10.68
CA ALA A 149 4.04 2.10 -11.78
C ALA A 149 5.25 1.71 -12.65
N THR A 150 6.31 1.16 -12.04
CA THR A 150 7.50 0.70 -12.78
C THR A 150 7.25 -0.57 -13.61
N PHE A 151 6.20 -1.35 -13.30
CA PHE A 151 5.78 -2.47 -14.14
C PHE A 151 5.21 -1.99 -15.48
N PHE A 152 4.40 -0.92 -15.45
CA PHE A 152 3.80 -0.34 -16.67
C PHE A 152 4.75 0.61 -17.40
N TRP A 153 5.66 1.27 -16.68
CA TRP A 153 6.62 2.27 -17.19
C TRP A 153 8.02 1.96 -16.66
N PRO A 154 8.71 0.95 -17.21
CA PRO A 154 10.02 0.50 -16.70
C PRO A 154 11.13 1.57 -16.83
N ASP A 155 10.94 2.56 -17.70
CA ASP A 155 11.91 3.62 -17.98
C ASP A 155 11.72 4.90 -17.11
N LEU A 156 10.91 4.84 -16.05
CA LEU A 156 10.68 5.95 -15.12
C LEU A 156 11.87 6.26 -14.20
#